data_63abf9cb8ce85e29256c93fe36500bea
#
_entry.id   63abf9cb8ce85e29256c93fe36500bea
#
_cell.length_a   1.000
_cell.length_b   1.000
_cell.length_c   1.000
_cell.angle_alpha   90.00
_cell.angle_beta   90.00
_cell.angle_gamma   90.00
#
_symmetry.space_group_name_H-M   'P 1'
#
loop_
_entity.id
_entity.type
_entity.pdbx_description
1 polymer ?
#
loop_
_entity_poly.entity_id
_entity_poly.type
_entity_poly.pdbx_seq_one_letter_code
_entity_poly.pdbx_strand_id
1 'polypeptide(L)'
;MIRLLPLALVLAGCAPALAQQRPAANPGVAITERVPTDIRRTTIIVRDMERSLALYRDVLGMKVNYDTVVTTSGVALPAGVPGAKARLVLLNANDGWVGWIGLMQWTTPPLADPGPYPKRMGPGGIVIVTNTDDVDGRCARAFALPGITRTADARLQVYPGRGGGPDIRVRGCNFFDNDGVLIELNQILK
;
A
#
# COMPACT_ATOMS: atom_id res chain seq x y z
N MET A 1 -69.64 0.26 -18.46
CA MET A 1 -68.85 1.12 -17.57
C MET A 1 -67.43 0.52 -17.45
N ILE A 2 -66.49 1.03 -18.27
CA ILE A 2 -65.11 0.54 -18.31
C ILE A 2 -64.30 1.53 -17.47
N ARG A 3 -63.71 1.05 -16.35
CA ARG A 3 -62.83 1.84 -15.51
C ARG A 3 -61.40 1.72 -16.02
N LEU A 4 -60.87 2.82 -16.56
CA LEU A 4 -59.45 2.98 -16.89
C LEU A 4 -58.65 3.24 -15.58
N LEU A 5 -57.68 2.34 -15.24
CA LEU A 5 -56.67 2.59 -14.23
C LEU A 5 -55.54 3.45 -14.83
N PRO A 6 -55.03 4.44 -14.13
CA PRO A 6 -53.86 5.19 -14.60
C PRO A 6 -52.59 4.36 -14.37
N LEU A 7 -51.81 4.18 -15.41
CA LEU A 7 -50.47 3.59 -15.35
C LEU A 7 -49.51 4.64 -14.79
N ALA A 8 -49.07 4.45 -13.56
CA ALA A 8 -48.02 5.29 -12.94
C ALA A 8 -46.67 4.93 -13.51
N LEU A 9 -46.09 5.85 -14.29
CA LEU A 9 -44.73 5.76 -14.82
C LEU A 9 -43.72 6.06 -13.67
N VAL A 10 -43.06 5.03 -13.12
CA VAL A 10 -41.96 5.20 -12.15
C VAL A 10 -40.72 5.59 -12.92
N LEU A 11 -40.39 6.86 -12.92
CA LEU A 11 -39.08 7.36 -13.35
C LEU A 11 -38.01 6.94 -12.33
N ALA A 12 -37.29 5.87 -12.66
CA ALA A 12 -36.09 5.50 -11.93
C ALA A 12 -35.01 6.60 -12.16
N GLY A 13 -34.90 7.52 -11.21
CA GLY A 13 -33.85 8.52 -11.22
C GLY A 13 -32.49 7.84 -11.03
N CYS A 14 -31.67 7.81 -12.08
CA CYS A 14 -30.24 7.55 -11.94
C CYS A 14 -29.64 8.64 -11.04
N ALA A 15 -29.36 8.30 -9.77
CA ALA A 15 -28.55 9.15 -8.93
C ALA A 15 -27.16 9.29 -9.60
N PRO A 16 -26.63 10.51 -9.80
CA PRO A 16 -25.28 10.67 -10.32
C PRO A 16 -24.31 10.02 -9.32
N ALA A 17 -23.47 9.10 -9.83
CA ALA A 17 -22.36 8.57 -9.07
C ALA A 17 -21.55 9.77 -8.55
N LEU A 18 -21.49 9.92 -7.23
CA LEU A 18 -20.66 10.94 -6.60
C LEU A 18 -19.23 10.70 -7.08
N ALA A 19 -18.78 11.51 -8.03
CA ALA A 19 -17.39 11.54 -8.42
C ALA A 19 -16.59 11.82 -7.14
N GLN A 20 -15.80 10.84 -6.70
CA GLN A 20 -14.94 10.96 -5.53
C GLN A 20 -14.02 12.15 -5.79
N GLN A 21 -14.29 13.28 -5.13
CA GLN A 21 -13.46 14.46 -5.27
C GLN A 21 -12.03 14.10 -4.86
N ARG A 22 -11.13 14.21 -5.82
CA ARG A 22 -9.70 14.03 -5.57
C ARG A 22 -9.27 15.02 -4.49
N PRO A 23 -8.64 14.57 -3.36
CA PRO A 23 -8.09 15.48 -2.38
C PRO A 23 -7.19 16.52 -3.04
N ALA A 24 -7.11 17.71 -2.45
CA ALA A 24 -6.25 18.78 -2.95
C ALA A 24 -4.85 18.21 -3.27
N ALA A 25 -4.39 18.52 -4.47
CA ALA A 25 -3.17 17.94 -4.99
C ALA A 25 -1.98 18.20 -4.08
N ASN A 26 -1.10 17.19 -3.98
CA ASN A 26 0.27 17.39 -3.51
C ASN A 26 0.86 18.61 -4.25
N PRO A 27 1.31 19.65 -3.53
CA PRO A 27 1.81 20.91 -4.15
C PRO A 27 3.07 20.73 -5.00
N GLY A 28 3.63 19.50 -5.06
CA GLY A 28 4.88 19.23 -5.77
C GLY A 28 4.81 19.24 -7.30
N VAL A 29 3.62 19.17 -7.93
CA VAL A 29 3.48 19.17 -9.40
C VAL A 29 2.38 20.12 -9.83
N ALA A 30 2.70 21.08 -10.70
CA ALA A 30 1.72 21.98 -11.29
C ALA A 30 0.64 21.21 -12.08
N ILE A 31 -0.61 21.68 -12.04
CA ILE A 31 -1.75 20.99 -12.70
C ILE A 31 -1.48 20.75 -14.19
N THR A 32 -0.81 21.69 -14.86
CA THR A 32 -0.44 21.62 -16.28
C THR A 32 0.66 20.61 -16.59
N GLU A 33 1.41 20.17 -15.57
CA GLU A 33 2.53 19.22 -15.73
C GLU A 33 2.16 17.79 -15.27
N ARG A 34 0.91 17.60 -14.84
CA ARG A 34 0.48 16.29 -14.35
C ARG A 34 0.24 15.31 -15.48
N VAL A 35 0.79 14.12 -15.31
CA VAL A 35 0.39 12.96 -16.11
C VAL A 35 -0.98 12.45 -15.66
N PRO A 36 -1.77 11.80 -16.52
CA PRO A 36 -3.15 11.40 -16.22
C PRO A 36 -3.27 10.25 -15.20
N THR A 37 -2.14 9.64 -14.81
CA THR A 37 -2.11 8.43 -13.97
C THR A 37 -1.37 8.68 -12.66
N ASP A 38 -1.98 8.34 -11.53
CA ASP A 38 -1.37 8.31 -10.21
C ASP A 38 -1.21 6.86 -9.73
N ILE A 39 -0.08 6.52 -9.13
CA ILE A 39 0.07 5.30 -8.34
C ILE A 39 -0.49 5.59 -6.95
N ARG A 40 -1.76 5.30 -6.75
CA ARG A 40 -2.46 5.59 -5.49
C ARG A 40 -2.00 4.70 -4.35
N ARG A 41 -1.87 3.41 -4.64
CA ARG A 41 -1.69 2.39 -3.61
C ARG A 41 -0.97 1.17 -4.15
N THR A 42 -0.08 0.61 -3.35
CA THR A 42 0.41 -0.76 -3.49
C THR A 42 -0.33 -1.64 -2.50
N THR A 43 -0.97 -2.73 -2.96
CA THR A 43 -1.65 -3.67 -2.07
C THR A 43 -0.84 -4.95 -1.99
N ILE A 44 -0.53 -5.36 -0.77
CA ILE A 44 0.22 -6.56 -0.43
C ILE A 44 -0.78 -7.59 0.11
N ILE A 45 -0.76 -8.79 -0.46
CA ILE A 45 -1.51 -9.92 0.08
C ILE A 45 -0.65 -10.52 1.19
N VAL A 46 -1.17 -10.43 2.43
CA VAL A 46 -0.42 -10.79 3.62
C VAL A 46 -0.93 -12.08 4.26
N ARG A 47 -0.03 -12.84 4.88
CA ARG A 47 -0.36 -14.06 5.61
C ARG A 47 -0.95 -13.79 6.98
N ASP A 48 -0.46 -12.73 7.62
CA ASP A 48 -0.82 -12.36 8.99
C ASP A 48 -0.91 -10.84 9.09
N MET A 49 -2.13 -10.35 9.23
CA MET A 49 -2.43 -8.91 9.28
C MET A 49 -1.72 -8.22 10.44
N GLU A 50 -1.71 -8.84 11.62
CA GLU A 50 -1.16 -8.21 12.81
C GLU A 50 0.38 -8.08 12.74
N ARG A 51 1.06 -9.08 12.17
CA ARG A 51 2.51 -8.99 11.90
C ARG A 51 2.83 -7.88 10.91
N SER A 52 2.04 -7.76 9.84
CA SER A 52 2.23 -6.70 8.86
C SER A 52 1.91 -5.33 9.45
N LEU A 53 0.86 -5.21 10.29
CA LEU A 53 0.55 -3.97 11.01
C LEU A 53 1.65 -3.57 12.00
N ALA A 54 2.29 -4.52 12.67
CA ALA A 54 3.43 -4.25 13.54
C ALA A 54 4.59 -3.57 12.78
N LEU A 55 4.81 -3.92 11.51
CA LEU A 55 5.79 -3.24 10.67
C LEU A 55 5.25 -1.90 10.15
N TYR A 56 4.18 -1.94 9.35
CA TYR A 56 3.75 -0.77 8.57
C TYR A 56 3.12 0.33 9.45
N ARG A 57 2.33 -0.04 10.45
CA ARG A 57 1.71 0.90 11.40
C ARG A 57 2.68 1.30 12.51
N ASP A 58 3.24 0.31 13.24
CA ASP A 58 3.90 0.58 14.52
C ASP A 58 5.38 0.97 14.34
N VAL A 59 6.09 0.37 13.40
CA VAL A 59 7.50 0.70 13.12
C VAL A 59 7.61 1.82 12.09
N LEU A 60 6.98 1.70 10.92
CA LEU A 60 7.06 2.73 9.88
C LEU A 60 6.20 3.96 10.19
N GLY A 61 5.24 3.84 11.12
CA GLY A 61 4.43 4.96 11.60
C GLY A 61 3.33 5.40 10.65
N MET A 62 2.90 4.52 9.73
CA MET A 62 1.78 4.80 8.84
C MET A 62 0.45 4.80 9.61
N LYS A 63 -0.50 5.63 9.17
CA LYS A 63 -1.81 5.77 9.81
C LYS A 63 -2.81 4.85 9.13
N VAL A 64 -3.55 4.07 9.94
CA VAL A 64 -4.69 3.30 9.45
C VAL A 64 -5.82 4.28 9.09
N ASN A 65 -6.25 4.24 7.84
CA ASN A 65 -7.33 5.06 7.31
C ASN A 65 -8.61 4.23 7.07
N TYR A 66 -8.45 2.94 6.86
CA TYR A 66 -9.55 2.04 6.56
C TYR A 66 -9.19 0.64 7.06
N ASP A 67 -10.12 -0.04 7.74
CA ASP A 67 -9.98 -1.42 8.20
C ASP A 67 -11.36 -2.09 8.18
N THR A 68 -11.53 -3.04 7.28
CA THR A 68 -12.81 -3.75 7.14
C THR A 68 -12.67 -5.12 6.50
N VAL A 69 -13.72 -5.93 6.61
CA VAL A 69 -13.83 -7.19 5.88
C VAL A 69 -14.60 -6.95 4.59
N VAL A 70 -14.00 -7.31 3.47
CA VAL A 70 -14.60 -7.24 2.14
C VAL A 70 -14.92 -8.63 1.60
N THR A 71 -15.93 -8.70 0.72
CA THR A 71 -16.22 -9.91 -0.06
C THR A 71 -15.51 -9.81 -1.40
N THR A 72 -14.72 -10.81 -1.75
CA THR A 72 -13.97 -10.82 -3.02
C THR A 72 -14.76 -11.51 -4.11
N SER A 73 -14.73 -10.94 -5.33
CA SER A 73 -15.39 -11.54 -6.49
C SER A 73 -14.63 -12.74 -7.08
N GLY A 74 -13.32 -12.82 -6.80
CA GLY A 74 -12.42 -13.80 -7.43
C GLY A 74 -12.15 -13.53 -8.91
N VAL A 75 -12.70 -12.46 -9.49
CA VAL A 75 -12.55 -12.09 -10.92
C VAL A 75 -11.55 -10.96 -11.08
N ALA A 76 -11.84 -9.78 -10.51
CA ALA A 76 -10.99 -8.60 -10.66
C ALA A 76 -9.64 -8.75 -9.91
N LEU A 77 -9.65 -9.51 -8.83
CA LEU A 77 -8.45 -9.93 -8.11
C LEU A 77 -8.48 -11.48 -8.07
N PRO A 78 -7.67 -12.16 -8.92
CA PRO A 78 -7.73 -13.61 -9.07
C PRO A 78 -7.00 -14.30 -7.90
N ALA A 79 -7.57 -14.19 -6.69
CA ALA A 79 -7.08 -14.82 -5.49
C ALA A 79 -8.26 -15.35 -4.67
N GLY A 80 -8.12 -16.55 -4.13
CA GLY A 80 -9.18 -17.25 -3.42
C GLY A 80 -10.32 -17.69 -4.34
N VAL A 81 -11.49 -17.89 -3.75
CA VAL A 81 -12.73 -18.28 -4.47
C VAL A 81 -13.74 -17.13 -4.46
N PRO A 82 -14.67 -17.07 -5.43
CA PRO A 82 -15.74 -16.09 -5.41
C PRO A 82 -16.53 -16.14 -4.10
N GLY A 83 -16.78 -14.99 -3.51
CA GLY A 83 -17.49 -14.87 -2.21
C GLY A 83 -16.60 -15.02 -0.97
N ALA A 84 -15.30 -15.30 -1.14
CA ALA A 84 -14.36 -15.33 -0.02
C ALA A 84 -14.31 -13.99 0.73
N LYS A 85 -13.99 -14.04 2.02
CA LYS A 85 -13.83 -12.85 2.87
C LYS A 85 -12.35 -12.54 3.05
N ALA A 86 -12.04 -11.27 2.95
CA ALA A 86 -10.69 -10.78 3.22
C ALA A 86 -10.75 -9.51 4.09
N ARG A 87 -9.88 -9.40 5.10
CA ARG A 87 -9.67 -8.15 5.82
C ARG A 87 -8.77 -7.27 4.98
N LEU A 88 -9.21 -6.06 4.73
CA LEU A 88 -8.48 -5.03 3.99
C LEU A 88 -8.18 -3.86 4.92
N VAL A 89 -6.90 -3.58 5.12
CA VAL A 89 -6.43 -2.42 5.87
C VAL A 89 -5.69 -1.49 4.91
N LEU A 90 -6.08 -0.21 4.89
CA LEU A 90 -5.41 0.81 4.10
C LEU A 90 -4.67 1.76 5.04
N LEU A 91 -3.38 1.93 4.75
CA LEU A 91 -2.50 2.82 5.51
C LEU A 91 -1.98 3.92 4.59
N ASN A 92 -1.89 5.13 5.13
CA ASN A 92 -1.26 6.25 4.47
C ASN A 92 -0.16 6.87 5.34
N ALA A 93 0.83 7.47 4.70
CA ALA A 93 1.85 8.28 5.36
C ALA A 93 1.43 9.76 5.35
N ASN A 94 2.12 10.58 4.57
CA ASN A 94 1.95 12.04 4.58
C ASN A 94 1.04 12.56 3.47
N ASP A 95 0.73 11.76 2.46
CA ASP A 95 -0.13 12.17 1.35
C ASP A 95 -1.50 11.50 1.43
N GLY A 96 -2.56 12.28 1.21
CA GLY A 96 -3.95 11.81 1.28
C GLY A 96 -4.42 11.07 0.02
N TRP A 97 -3.61 10.99 -1.03
CA TRP A 97 -4.00 10.39 -2.31
C TRP A 97 -3.05 9.34 -2.85
N VAL A 98 -1.73 9.58 -2.80
CA VAL A 98 -0.70 8.69 -3.36
C VAL A 98 0.15 8.04 -2.27
N GLY A 99 0.86 6.96 -2.63
CA GLY A 99 1.82 6.30 -1.75
C GLY A 99 1.18 5.53 -0.59
N TRP A 100 -0.06 5.10 -0.73
CA TRP A 100 -0.72 4.28 0.28
C TRP A 100 -0.25 2.83 0.21
N ILE A 101 -0.28 2.15 1.35
CA ILE A 101 -0.12 0.71 1.45
C ILE A 101 -1.48 0.10 1.78
N GLY A 102 -1.89 -0.90 1.00
CA GLY A 102 -3.00 -1.79 1.34
C GLY A 102 -2.44 -3.11 1.85
N LEU A 103 -2.95 -3.60 2.95
CA LEU A 103 -2.69 -4.96 3.45
C LEU A 103 -3.98 -5.75 3.30
N MET A 104 -3.91 -6.95 2.70
CA MET A 104 -5.10 -7.74 2.45
C MET A 104 -4.85 -9.20 2.83
N GLN A 105 -5.61 -9.68 3.82
CA GLN A 105 -5.55 -11.06 4.30
C GLN A 105 -6.87 -11.77 4.05
N TRP A 106 -6.83 -12.90 3.33
CA TRP A 106 -8.00 -13.78 3.21
C TRP A 106 -8.25 -14.50 4.53
N THR A 107 -9.50 -14.44 4.99
CA THR A 107 -9.89 -15.01 6.28
C THR A 107 -10.84 -16.19 6.14
N THR A 108 -11.69 -16.20 5.09
CA THR A 108 -12.69 -17.26 4.92
C THR A 108 -13.01 -17.50 3.45
N PRO A 109 -12.57 -18.61 2.86
CA PRO A 109 -11.46 -19.41 3.36
C PRO A 109 -10.13 -18.68 3.26
N PRO A 110 -9.11 -18.99 4.08
CA PRO A 110 -7.78 -18.45 3.92
C PRO A 110 -7.15 -18.91 2.61
N LEU A 111 -6.20 -18.14 2.08
CA LEU A 111 -5.37 -18.61 0.96
C LEU A 111 -4.42 -19.72 1.44
N ALA A 112 -4.10 -20.62 0.54
CA ALA A 112 -3.04 -21.59 0.79
C ALA A 112 -1.71 -20.86 1.03
N ASP A 113 -0.95 -21.33 2.01
CA ASP A 113 0.41 -20.82 2.23
C ASP A 113 1.31 -21.26 1.06
N PRO A 114 1.92 -20.31 0.32
CA PRO A 114 2.81 -20.64 -0.79
C PRO A 114 4.16 -21.22 -0.35
N GLY A 115 4.41 -21.34 0.95
CA GLY A 115 5.70 -21.73 1.51
C GLY A 115 6.61 -20.53 1.77
N PRO A 116 7.93 -20.75 1.97
CA PRO A 116 8.85 -19.66 2.28
C PRO A 116 9.03 -18.72 1.10
N TYR A 117 8.98 -17.42 1.35
CA TYR A 117 9.29 -16.42 0.33
C TYR A 117 10.78 -16.38 0.00
N PRO A 118 11.13 -16.01 -1.25
CA PRO A 118 12.52 -15.80 -1.62
C PRO A 118 13.15 -14.69 -0.77
N LYS A 119 14.36 -14.96 -0.25
CA LYS A 119 15.16 -13.98 0.49
C LYS A 119 16.17 -13.25 -0.42
N ARG A 120 15.92 -13.26 -1.71
CA ARG A 120 16.71 -12.60 -2.76
C ARG A 120 15.78 -12.07 -3.82
N MET A 121 16.11 -10.89 -4.34
CA MET A 121 15.33 -10.27 -5.41
C MET A 121 15.55 -11.01 -6.73
N GLY A 122 14.48 -11.07 -7.50
CA GLY A 122 14.46 -11.58 -8.87
C GLY A 122 13.44 -10.82 -9.71
N PRO A 123 13.29 -11.14 -11.00
CA PRO A 123 12.27 -10.54 -11.85
C PRO A 123 10.88 -10.66 -11.23
N GLY A 124 10.10 -9.57 -11.23
CA GLY A 124 8.78 -9.49 -10.59
C GLY A 124 8.81 -9.13 -9.09
N GLY A 125 9.99 -9.10 -8.46
CA GLY A 125 10.13 -8.63 -7.08
C GLY A 125 9.79 -7.15 -6.93
N ILE A 126 9.22 -6.79 -5.77
CA ILE A 126 8.81 -5.41 -5.46
C ILE A 126 9.74 -4.84 -4.39
N VAL A 127 10.18 -3.61 -4.61
CA VAL A 127 10.92 -2.80 -3.64
C VAL A 127 10.04 -1.62 -3.25
N ILE A 128 9.79 -1.46 -1.96
CA ILE A 128 9.12 -0.27 -1.42
C ILE A 128 10.17 0.59 -0.75
N VAL A 129 10.39 1.78 -1.32
CA VAL A 129 11.31 2.77 -0.76
C VAL A 129 10.53 3.72 0.12
N THR A 130 10.93 3.84 1.37
CA THR A 130 10.31 4.70 2.37
C THR A 130 11.33 5.67 2.95
N ASN A 131 10.87 6.87 3.32
CA ASN A 131 11.68 7.87 3.99
C ASN A 131 11.24 8.07 5.43
N THR A 132 12.22 8.33 6.30
CA THR A 132 12.00 8.65 7.71
C THR A 132 13.03 9.69 8.17
N ASP A 133 12.78 10.32 9.29
CA ASP A 133 13.70 11.18 10.03
C ASP A 133 14.46 10.43 11.16
N ASP A 134 14.10 9.17 11.42
CA ASP A 134 14.68 8.27 12.44
C ASP A 134 15.02 6.91 11.83
N VAL A 135 15.99 6.86 10.92
CA VAL A 135 16.34 5.61 10.24
C VAL A 135 16.93 4.57 11.20
N ASP A 136 17.85 4.97 12.07
CA ASP A 136 18.51 4.01 12.98
C ASP A 136 17.53 3.39 13.97
N GLY A 137 16.69 4.20 14.61
CA GLY A 137 15.68 3.71 15.55
C GLY A 137 14.62 2.83 14.88
N ARG A 138 14.15 3.20 13.69
CA ARG A 138 13.16 2.40 12.96
C ARG A 138 13.76 1.11 12.40
N CYS A 139 14.99 1.12 11.88
CA CYS A 139 15.69 -0.10 11.47
C CYS A 139 15.86 -1.08 12.65
N ALA A 140 16.28 -0.59 13.80
CA ALA A 140 16.42 -1.41 15.00
C ALA A 140 15.08 -2.06 15.42
N ARG A 141 13.99 -1.27 15.42
CA ARG A 141 12.65 -1.79 15.72
C ARG A 141 12.15 -2.79 14.66
N ALA A 142 12.40 -2.54 13.38
CA ALA A 142 12.03 -3.47 12.31
C ALA A 142 12.76 -4.80 12.48
N PHE A 143 14.07 -4.77 12.75
CA PHE A 143 14.88 -5.98 12.91
C PHE A 143 14.52 -6.79 14.16
N ALA A 144 13.88 -6.19 15.14
CA ALA A 144 13.37 -6.88 16.33
C ALA A 144 12.04 -7.61 16.09
N LEU A 145 11.33 -7.33 14.98
CA LEU A 145 10.08 -7.99 14.67
C LEU A 145 10.30 -9.44 14.18
N PRO A 146 9.45 -10.38 14.59
CA PRO A 146 9.52 -11.75 14.11
C PRO A 146 9.21 -11.81 12.60
N GLY A 147 9.99 -12.60 11.87
CA GLY A 147 9.78 -12.85 10.44
C GLY A 147 10.43 -11.85 9.49
N ILE A 148 10.92 -10.72 9.98
CA ILE A 148 11.73 -9.79 9.18
C ILE A 148 13.07 -10.44 8.82
N THR A 149 13.44 -10.36 7.54
CA THR A 149 14.74 -10.85 7.08
C THR A 149 15.64 -9.66 6.75
N ARG A 150 16.56 -9.34 7.64
CA ARG A 150 17.53 -8.27 7.47
C ARG A 150 18.47 -8.60 6.31
N THR A 151 18.68 -7.65 5.38
CA THR A 151 19.61 -7.77 4.26
C THR A 151 20.77 -6.79 4.34
N ALA A 152 20.56 -5.61 4.92
CA ALA A 152 21.60 -4.63 5.15
C ALA A 152 21.31 -3.74 6.36
N ASP A 153 22.34 -3.49 7.14
CA ASP A 153 22.32 -2.50 8.23
C ASP A 153 22.21 -1.08 7.71
N ALA A 154 21.81 -0.18 8.61
CA ALA A 154 21.82 1.25 8.32
C ALA A 154 23.23 1.73 7.98
N ARG A 155 23.44 2.14 6.74
CA ARG A 155 24.72 2.61 6.22
C ARG A 155 24.53 3.84 5.32
N LEU A 156 25.59 4.62 5.19
CA LEU A 156 25.63 5.73 4.25
C LEU A 156 25.74 5.19 2.81
N GLN A 157 24.94 5.74 1.92
CA GLN A 157 24.98 5.55 0.51
C GLN A 157 24.99 6.92 -0.18
N VAL A 158 25.76 7.06 -1.25
CA VAL A 158 25.86 8.30 -2.00
C VAL A 158 25.47 8.00 -3.42
N TYR A 159 24.51 8.75 -3.94
CA TYR A 159 24.01 8.63 -5.30
C TYR A 159 24.33 9.90 -6.08
N PRO A 160 24.67 9.81 -7.37
CA PRO A 160 24.83 11.00 -8.22
C PRO A 160 23.55 11.86 -8.21
N GLY A 161 23.74 13.17 -8.10
CA GLY A 161 22.64 14.12 -8.16
C GLY A 161 21.96 14.11 -9.53
N ARG A 162 20.64 14.37 -9.54
CA ARG A 162 19.87 14.43 -10.78
C ARG A 162 20.23 15.70 -11.57
N GLY A 163 20.37 15.56 -12.91
CA GLY A 163 20.63 16.71 -13.78
C GLY A 163 21.97 17.42 -13.50
N GLY A 164 22.98 16.73 -12.97
CA GLY A 164 24.27 17.32 -12.60
C GLY A 164 24.25 18.11 -11.29
N GLY A 165 23.19 17.98 -10.50
CA GLY A 165 23.10 18.55 -9.15
C GLY A 165 24.03 17.87 -8.13
N PRO A 166 24.06 18.33 -6.89
CA PRO A 166 24.88 17.76 -5.83
C PRO A 166 24.46 16.31 -5.52
N ASP A 167 25.43 15.51 -5.09
CA ASP A 167 25.20 14.13 -4.67
C ASP A 167 24.11 14.00 -3.62
N ILE A 168 23.29 12.98 -3.78
CA ILE A 168 22.23 12.65 -2.83
C ILE A 168 22.81 11.66 -1.81
N ARG A 169 22.90 12.10 -0.55
CA ARG A 169 23.40 11.30 0.55
C ARG A 169 22.23 10.68 1.30
N VAL A 170 22.22 9.36 1.42
CA VAL A 170 21.16 8.61 2.08
C VAL A 170 21.75 7.68 3.11
N ARG A 171 21.24 7.72 4.32
CA ARG A 171 21.47 6.66 5.31
C ARG A 171 20.26 5.72 5.27
N GLY A 172 20.48 4.42 5.09
CA GLY A 172 19.37 3.49 4.94
C GLY A 172 19.70 2.05 5.29
N CYS A 173 18.68 1.29 5.71
CA CYS A 173 18.71 -0.15 5.91
C CYS A 173 17.73 -0.86 4.97
N ASN A 174 17.99 -2.15 4.73
CA ASN A 174 17.18 -2.96 3.85
C ASN A 174 16.78 -4.27 4.53
N PHE A 175 15.54 -4.70 4.32
CA PHE A 175 15.03 -5.96 4.85
C PHE A 175 13.81 -6.45 4.03
N PHE A 176 13.60 -7.75 4.03
CA PHE A 176 12.32 -8.29 3.57
C PHE A 176 11.32 -8.30 4.72
N ASP A 177 10.09 -7.91 4.42
CA ASP A 177 8.97 -8.06 5.33
C ASP A 177 8.51 -9.52 5.46
N ASN A 178 7.46 -9.77 6.23
CA ASN A 178 6.92 -11.11 6.47
C ASN A 178 6.35 -11.79 5.22
N ASP A 179 6.08 -11.01 4.18
CA ASP A 179 5.42 -11.45 2.96
C ASP A 179 6.34 -11.39 1.73
N GLY A 180 7.64 -11.12 1.95
CA GLY A 180 8.68 -11.16 0.92
C GLY A 180 8.83 -9.88 0.10
N VAL A 181 8.26 -8.77 0.56
CA VAL A 181 8.47 -7.45 -0.04
C VAL A 181 9.76 -6.85 0.51
N LEU A 182 10.65 -6.40 -0.37
CA LEU A 182 11.86 -5.70 0.06
C LEU A 182 11.51 -4.25 0.44
N ILE A 183 11.86 -3.89 1.66
CA ILE A 183 11.74 -2.52 2.17
C ILE A 183 13.13 -1.88 2.19
N GLU A 184 13.23 -0.72 1.55
CA GLU A 184 14.35 0.21 1.74
C GLU A 184 13.87 1.34 2.63
N LEU A 185 14.36 1.39 3.86
CA LEU A 185 14.05 2.44 4.82
C LEU A 185 15.19 3.43 4.86
N ASN A 186 14.93 4.63 4.38
CA ASN A 186 15.94 5.64 4.08
C ASN A 186 15.71 6.93 4.88
N GLN A 187 16.81 7.63 5.13
CA GLN A 187 16.86 9.01 5.59
C GLN A 187 17.77 9.81 4.64
N ILE A 188 17.19 10.80 3.96
CA ILE A 188 17.96 11.72 3.12
C ILE A 188 18.70 12.68 4.04
N LEU A 189 20.02 12.75 3.89
CA LEU A 189 20.88 13.63 4.64
C LEU A 189 21.07 14.94 3.89
N LYS A 190 20.92 16.06 4.61
CA LYS A 190 21.17 17.42 4.09
C LYS A 190 22.68 17.71 4.06
#